data_8ab4fa0e3c0ade3ec0645b3d3dfd5bd4
#
_entry.id   8ab4fa0e3c0ade3ec0645b3d3dfd5bd4
#
_cell.length_a   1.000
_cell.length_b   1.000
_cell.length_c   1.000
_cell.angle_alpha   90.00
_cell.angle_beta   90.00
_cell.angle_gamma   90.00
#
_symmetry.space_group_name_H-M   'P 1'
#
loop_
_entity.id
_entity.type
_entity.pdbx_description
1 polymer ?
#
loop_
_entity_poly.entity_id
_entity_poly.type
_entity_poly.pdbx_seq_one_letter_code
_entity_poly.pdbx_strand_id
1 'polypeptide(L)'
;MLNRLDLGATLSPLDGRAAGPSQEVEGGHCFRLMALALVAALLSIFNPKPASADMNLKLYAYNKMDWSEFQCYNWLIYKESRWNPKARNGSHYGLGQMRSTWYRDLSPEKQIDAHIKYIRHRYKDGGACAALHHLETRGWH
;
A
#
# COMPACT_ATOMS: atom_id res chain seq x y z
N MET A 1 -61.47 59.59 21.98
CA MET A 1 -61.85 60.15 20.67
C MET A 1 -61.72 58.99 19.70
N LEU A 2 -62.87 58.30 19.40
CA LEU A 2 -63.73 58.51 18.22
C LEU A 2 -62.87 58.26 16.91
N ASN A 3 -63.18 57.37 16.01
CA ASN A 3 -64.40 56.85 15.43
C ASN A 3 -64.04 55.69 14.51
N ARG A 4 -64.75 54.57 14.52
CA ARG A 4 -65.90 54.19 13.63
C ARG A 4 -65.49 53.71 12.21
N LEU A 5 -65.82 52.42 11.94
CA LEU A 5 -66.83 51.87 11.00
C LEU A 5 -66.41 51.96 9.51
N ASP A 6 -66.63 51.03 8.65
CA ASP A 6 -67.75 50.10 8.43
C ASP A 6 -67.30 49.04 7.32
N LEU A 7 -67.74 47.85 7.55
CA LEU A 7 -68.63 47.03 6.72
C LEU A 7 -68.42 47.03 5.18
N GLY A 8 -68.25 45.85 4.65
CA GLY A 8 -68.50 45.52 3.28
C GLY A 8 -68.29 44.04 2.97
N ALA A 9 -69.32 43.24 3.35
CA ALA A 9 -69.41 41.83 2.90
C ALA A 9 -69.79 41.75 1.41
N THR A 10 -69.23 40.85 0.70
CA THR A 10 -69.88 40.15 -0.40
C THR A 10 -69.34 38.73 -0.56
N LEU A 11 -70.30 37.84 -0.64
CA LEU A 11 -70.21 36.38 -0.78
C LEU A 11 -69.89 35.96 -2.23
N SER A 12 -69.04 34.94 -2.33
CA SER A 12 -69.10 33.72 -3.20
C SER A 12 -69.18 33.86 -4.71
N PRO A 13 -68.88 32.82 -5.50
CA PRO A 13 -68.79 31.38 -5.22
C PRO A 13 -67.58 30.63 -5.81
N LEU A 14 -67.38 29.44 -5.29
CA LEU A 14 -66.95 28.18 -5.87
C LEU A 14 -66.38 28.20 -7.30
N ASP A 15 -65.11 27.83 -7.42
CA ASP A 15 -64.75 26.96 -8.53
C ASP A 15 -63.69 25.97 -8.15
N GLY A 16 -64.06 24.71 -8.28
CA GLY A 16 -63.21 23.59 -7.98
C GLY A 16 -62.08 23.46 -9.01
N ARG A 17 -60.86 23.32 -8.49
CA ARG A 17 -59.81 22.78 -9.33
C ARG A 17 -59.03 21.74 -8.56
N ALA A 18 -59.05 20.57 -9.19
CA ALA A 18 -58.46 19.32 -8.77
C ALA A 18 -57.05 19.49 -8.21
N ALA A 19 -56.80 18.83 -7.10
CA ALA A 19 -55.47 18.55 -6.57
C ALA A 19 -54.73 17.66 -7.59
N GLY A 20 -53.72 18.21 -8.21
CA GLY A 20 -52.72 17.44 -8.95
C GLY A 20 -51.86 16.66 -7.92
N PRO A 21 -51.39 15.47 -8.28
CA PRO A 21 -50.55 14.68 -7.40
C PRO A 21 -49.26 15.40 -7.11
N SER A 22 -48.96 15.59 -5.83
CA SER A 22 -47.65 16.00 -5.38
C SER A 22 -46.60 14.99 -5.86
N GLN A 23 -45.77 15.42 -6.76
CA GLN A 23 -44.56 14.68 -7.10
C GLN A 23 -43.63 14.72 -5.89
N GLU A 24 -43.60 13.63 -5.16
CA GLU A 24 -42.51 13.36 -4.26
C GLU A 24 -41.22 13.30 -5.07
N VAL A 25 -40.38 14.31 -4.89
CA VAL A 25 -39.04 14.35 -5.44
C VAL A 25 -38.26 13.24 -4.78
N GLU A 26 -38.10 12.10 -5.46
CA GLU A 26 -37.20 11.00 -5.05
C GLU A 26 -35.73 11.47 -5.13
N GLY A 27 -35.36 12.46 -4.32
CA GLY A 27 -33.97 12.92 -4.18
C GLY A 27 -33.12 12.06 -3.27
N GLY A 28 -33.72 11.07 -2.59
CA GLY A 28 -33.04 10.30 -1.53
C GLY A 28 -32.10 9.21 -2.03
N HIS A 29 -32.34 8.63 -3.19
CA HIS A 29 -31.53 7.50 -3.68
C HIS A 29 -30.21 7.95 -4.34
N CYS A 30 -30.21 9.08 -5.02
CA CYS A 30 -28.99 9.61 -5.66
C CYS A 30 -27.95 10.06 -4.61
N PHE A 31 -28.41 10.67 -3.52
CA PHE A 31 -27.52 11.10 -2.41
C PHE A 31 -26.94 9.91 -1.63
N ARG A 32 -27.72 8.84 -1.42
CA ARG A 32 -27.25 7.60 -0.77
C ARG A 32 -26.22 6.85 -1.62
N LEU A 33 -26.42 6.77 -2.92
CA LEU A 33 -25.48 6.13 -3.85
C LEU A 33 -24.17 6.92 -3.97
N MET A 34 -24.22 8.25 -4.01
CA MET A 34 -22.99 9.07 -4.02
C MET A 34 -22.22 8.97 -2.68
N ALA A 35 -22.89 8.92 -1.54
CA ALA A 35 -22.24 8.75 -0.25
C ALA A 35 -21.55 7.38 -0.12
N LEU A 36 -22.17 6.32 -0.60
CA LEU A 36 -21.57 4.97 -0.62
C LEU A 36 -20.37 4.89 -1.57
N ALA A 37 -20.40 5.55 -2.73
CA ALA A 37 -19.29 5.60 -3.67
C ALA A 37 -18.08 6.35 -3.09
N LEU A 38 -18.29 7.43 -2.34
CA LEU A 38 -17.23 8.20 -1.68
C LEU A 38 -16.58 7.40 -0.55
N VAL A 39 -17.36 6.65 0.24
CA VAL A 39 -16.82 5.80 1.30
C VAL A 39 -15.99 4.65 0.71
N ALA A 40 -16.46 4.02 -0.38
CA ALA A 40 -15.70 2.98 -1.07
C ALA A 40 -14.38 3.52 -1.69
N ALA A 41 -14.38 4.74 -2.24
CA ALA A 41 -13.19 5.38 -2.77
C ALA A 41 -12.17 5.71 -1.66
N LEU A 42 -12.62 6.15 -0.48
CA LEU A 42 -11.75 6.42 0.66
C LEU A 42 -11.13 5.16 1.27
N LEU A 43 -11.85 4.03 1.26
CA LEU A 43 -11.33 2.73 1.71
C LEU A 43 -10.26 2.16 0.76
N SER A 44 -10.27 2.53 -0.51
CA SER A 44 -9.28 2.10 -1.50
C SER A 44 -7.91 2.77 -1.33
N ILE A 45 -7.83 3.91 -0.64
CA ILE A 45 -6.58 4.63 -0.38
C ILE A 45 -5.82 4.02 0.82
N PHE A 46 -6.50 3.31 1.71
CA PHE A 46 -5.91 2.60 2.83
C PHE A 46 -5.66 1.12 2.51
N ASN A 47 -4.95 0.83 1.41
CA ASN A 47 -4.27 -0.45 1.27
C ASN A 47 -2.90 -0.32 1.95
N PRO A 48 -2.71 -0.78 3.20
CA PRO A 48 -1.38 -0.86 3.76
C PRO A 48 -0.62 -1.88 2.91
N LYS A 49 0.34 -1.37 2.13
CA LYS A 49 1.34 -2.22 1.48
C LYS A 49 1.84 -3.20 2.54
N PRO A 50 1.86 -4.52 2.29
CA PRO A 50 2.19 -5.48 3.32
C PRO A 50 3.63 -5.27 3.80
N ALA A 51 3.81 -4.43 4.81
CA ALA A 51 5.04 -4.28 5.56
C ALA A 51 5.48 -5.60 6.22
N SER A 52 4.56 -6.57 6.33
CA SER A 52 4.78 -7.86 6.95
C SER A 52 5.73 -8.77 6.18
N ALA A 53 5.71 -8.76 4.84
CA ALA A 53 6.54 -9.67 4.05
C ALA A 53 8.04 -9.31 4.16
N ASP A 54 8.38 -8.03 4.07
CA ASP A 54 9.74 -7.53 4.23
C ASP A 54 10.25 -7.76 5.68
N MET A 55 9.42 -7.50 6.68
CA MET A 55 9.76 -7.75 8.08
C MET A 55 10.01 -9.24 8.35
N ASN A 56 9.23 -10.13 7.77
CA ASN A 56 9.41 -11.58 7.93
C ASN A 56 10.73 -12.06 7.31
N LEU A 57 11.12 -11.54 6.13
CA LEU A 57 12.39 -11.88 5.49
C LEU A 57 13.59 -11.37 6.28
N LYS A 58 13.51 -10.18 6.84
CA LYS A 58 14.55 -9.64 7.72
C LYS A 58 14.72 -10.47 8.98
N LEU A 59 13.62 -10.86 9.61
CA LEU A 59 13.65 -11.73 10.78
C LEU A 59 14.23 -13.12 10.43
N TYR A 60 13.87 -13.66 9.27
CA TYR A 60 14.45 -14.92 8.79
C TYR A 60 15.96 -14.82 8.61
N ALA A 61 16.46 -13.76 7.98
CA ALA A 61 17.89 -13.53 7.81
C ALA A 61 18.61 -13.31 9.16
N TYR A 62 18.00 -12.54 10.06
CA TYR A 62 18.53 -12.31 11.41
C TYR A 62 18.78 -13.61 12.18
N ASN A 63 17.90 -14.58 12.07
CA ASN A 63 18.04 -15.88 12.74
C ASN A 63 19.16 -16.78 12.15
N LYS A 64 19.84 -16.34 11.08
CA LYS A 64 20.92 -17.11 10.41
C LYS A 64 22.33 -16.63 10.75
N MET A 65 22.46 -15.50 11.44
CA MET A 65 23.74 -14.85 11.70
C MET A 65 23.68 -14.05 13.01
N ASP A 66 24.81 -13.60 13.51
CA ASP A 66 24.84 -12.71 14.66
C ASP A 66 24.35 -11.28 14.29
N TRP A 67 24.12 -10.46 15.32
CA TRP A 67 23.59 -9.11 15.15
C TRP A 67 24.50 -8.22 14.28
N SER A 68 25.81 -8.30 14.46
CA SER A 68 26.75 -7.46 13.72
C SER A 68 26.79 -7.82 12.24
N GLU A 69 26.84 -9.12 11.92
CA GLU A 69 26.75 -9.61 10.55
C GLU A 69 25.40 -9.26 9.92
N PHE A 70 24.30 -9.36 10.68
CA PHE A 70 22.98 -9.01 10.20
C PHE A 70 22.84 -7.52 9.81
N GLN A 71 23.43 -6.61 10.55
CA GLN A 71 23.42 -5.19 10.18
C GLN A 71 24.07 -4.98 8.81
N CYS A 72 25.23 -5.59 8.57
CA CYS A 72 25.89 -5.53 7.27
C CYS A 72 25.05 -6.19 6.18
N TYR A 73 24.47 -7.36 6.45
CA TYR A 73 23.63 -8.08 5.52
C TYR A 73 22.37 -7.29 5.16
N ASN A 74 21.72 -6.68 6.15
CA ASN A 74 20.54 -5.85 5.95
C ASN A 74 20.82 -4.66 5.02
N TRP A 75 21.95 -3.98 5.21
CA TRP A 75 22.37 -2.89 4.33
C TRP A 75 22.74 -3.38 2.92
N LEU A 76 23.43 -4.49 2.83
CA LEU A 76 23.77 -5.12 1.55
C LEU A 76 22.53 -5.42 0.73
N ILE A 77 21.55 -6.13 1.30
CA ILE A 77 20.29 -6.48 0.61
C ILE A 77 19.46 -5.23 0.31
N TYR A 78 19.48 -4.23 1.18
CA TYR A 78 18.80 -2.98 0.90
C TYR A 78 19.39 -2.26 -0.33
N LYS A 79 20.70 -2.21 -0.46
CA LYS A 79 21.38 -1.62 -1.63
C LYS A 79 21.12 -2.41 -2.91
N GLU A 80 21.09 -3.73 -2.84
CA GLU A 80 20.90 -4.62 -3.99
C GLU A 80 19.45 -4.62 -4.52
N SER A 81 18.48 -4.76 -3.65
CA SER A 81 17.09 -5.03 -4.05
C SER A 81 16.03 -4.28 -3.25
N ARG A 82 16.42 -3.56 -2.19
CA ARG A 82 15.49 -3.03 -1.16
C ARG A 82 14.58 -4.13 -0.58
N TRP A 83 15.15 -5.30 -0.37
CA TRP A 83 14.45 -6.49 0.11
C TRP A 83 13.34 -7.00 -0.82
N ASN A 84 13.40 -6.68 -2.10
CA ASN A 84 12.45 -7.19 -3.08
C ASN A 84 12.97 -8.51 -3.69
N PRO A 85 12.34 -9.67 -3.37
CA PRO A 85 12.79 -10.96 -3.91
C PRO A 85 12.53 -11.12 -5.42
N LYS A 86 11.75 -10.22 -6.01
CA LYS A 86 11.46 -10.18 -7.45
C LYS A 86 12.24 -9.08 -8.18
N ALA A 87 13.20 -8.44 -7.51
CA ALA A 87 14.02 -7.41 -8.13
C ALA A 87 14.79 -7.99 -9.33
N ARG A 88 14.93 -7.17 -10.37
CA ARG A 88 15.67 -7.53 -11.57
C ARG A 88 16.42 -6.31 -12.09
N ASN A 89 17.71 -6.50 -12.36
CA ASN A 89 18.56 -5.53 -13.04
C ASN A 89 19.37 -6.25 -14.13
N GLY A 90 18.91 -6.15 -15.38
CA GLY A 90 19.50 -6.91 -16.49
C GLY A 90 19.43 -8.42 -16.26
N SER A 91 20.60 -9.05 -16.09
CA SER A 91 20.75 -10.49 -15.81
C SER A 91 20.88 -10.82 -14.31
N HIS A 92 20.69 -9.85 -13.41
CA HIS A 92 20.78 -10.01 -11.97
C HIS A 92 19.38 -10.05 -11.34
N TYR A 93 19.19 -10.94 -10.37
CA TYR A 93 17.86 -11.29 -9.86
C TYR A 93 17.81 -11.37 -8.33
N GLY A 94 16.63 -11.08 -7.80
CA GLY A 94 16.24 -11.37 -6.44
C GLY A 94 16.92 -10.50 -5.38
N LEU A 95 16.89 -10.97 -4.14
CA LEU A 95 17.34 -10.22 -2.97
C LEU A 95 18.81 -9.78 -3.04
N GLY A 96 19.70 -10.69 -3.46
CA GLY A 96 21.15 -10.43 -3.54
C GLY A 96 21.63 -10.13 -4.96
N GLN A 97 20.73 -9.80 -5.90
CA GLN A 97 21.05 -9.47 -7.28
C GLN A 97 22.07 -10.44 -7.93
N MET A 98 21.84 -11.74 -7.71
CA MET A 98 22.75 -12.76 -8.27
C MET A 98 22.49 -13.01 -9.74
N ARG A 99 23.56 -13.18 -10.53
CA ARG A 99 23.48 -13.50 -11.96
C ARG A 99 23.18 -15.00 -12.16
N SER A 100 21.96 -15.41 -11.81
CA SER A 100 21.53 -16.81 -11.85
C SER A 100 20.02 -16.92 -12.01
N THR A 101 19.56 -17.63 -13.06
CA THR A 101 18.13 -17.93 -13.23
C THR A 101 17.64 -18.93 -12.19
N TRP A 102 18.48 -19.86 -11.77
CA TRP A 102 18.16 -20.76 -10.65
C TRP A 102 17.86 -19.97 -9.38
N TYR A 103 18.68 -18.96 -9.05
CA TYR A 103 18.46 -18.11 -7.88
C TYR A 103 17.16 -17.30 -7.97
N ARG A 104 16.83 -16.80 -9.17
CA ARG A 104 15.57 -16.10 -9.44
C ARG A 104 14.34 -16.91 -9.04
N ASP A 105 14.38 -18.21 -9.32
CA ASP A 105 13.24 -19.11 -9.21
C ASP A 105 13.10 -19.72 -7.79
N LEU A 106 13.99 -19.36 -6.86
CA LEU A 106 13.91 -19.75 -5.46
C LEU A 106 12.84 -18.95 -4.71
N SER A 107 12.29 -19.56 -3.63
CA SER A 107 11.50 -18.80 -2.65
C SER A 107 12.35 -17.72 -1.99
N PRO A 108 11.75 -16.64 -1.46
CA PRO A 108 12.49 -15.56 -0.83
C PRO A 108 13.45 -16.02 0.28
N GLU A 109 13.03 -16.96 1.12
CA GLU A 109 13.86 -17.54 2.19
C GLU A 109 15.05 -18.33 1.62
N LYS A 110 14.81 -19.10 0.56
CA LYS A 110 15.88 -19.83 -0.12
C LYS A 110 16.84 -18.92 -0.87
N GLN A 111 16.37 -17.76 -1.35
CA GLN A 111 17.27 -16.72 -1.88
C GLN A 111 18.21 -16.21 -0.77
N ILE A 112 17.71 -15.99 0.45
CA ILE A 112 18.53 -15.60 1.60
C ILE A 112 19.57 -16.68 1.90
N ASP A 113 19.15 -17.94 2.01
CA ASP A 113 20.06 -19.06 2.30
C ASP A 113 21.18 -19.20 1.25
N ALA A 114 20.80 -19.15 -0.02
CA ALA A 114 21.75 -19.23 -1.13
C ALA A 114 22.71 -18.04 -1.16
N HIS A 115 22.23 -16.84 -0.89
CA HIS A 115 23.04 -15.64 -0.85
C HIS A 115 24.01 -15.63 0.34
N ILE A 116 23.58 -16.03 1.55
CA ILE A 116 24.45 -16.20 2.69
C ILE A 116 25.57 -17.22 2.39
N LYS A 117 25.21 -18.35 1.78
CA LYS A 117 26.20 -19.36 1.37
C LYS A 117 27.21 -18.79 0.37
N TYR A 118 26.75 -18.01 -0.61
CA TYR A 118 27.62 -17.34 -1.59
C TYR A 118 28.59 -16.37 -0.88
N ILE A 119 28.09 -15.51 0.01
CA ILE A 119 28.89 -14.54 0.75
C ILE A 119 29.97 -15.23 1.59
N ARG A 120 29.60 -16.25 2.36
CA ARG A 120 30.55 -17.02 3.20
C ARG A 120 31.61 -17.73 2.38
N HIS A 121 31.24 -18.25 1.20
CA HIS A 121 32.22 -18.86 0.28
C HIS A 121 33.20 -17.81 -0.28
N ARG A 122 32.68 -16.63 -0.69
CA ARG A 122 33.47 -15.61 -1.37
C ARG A 122 34.32 -14.77 -0.42
N TYR A 123 33.75 -14.36 0.72
CA TYR A 123 34.38 -13.45 1.67
C TYR A 123 34.85 -14.12 2.94
N LYS A 124 34.67 -15.43 3.07
CA LYS A 124 35.09 -16.25 4.22
C LYS A 124 34.72 -15.59 5.55
N ASP A 125 35.72 -15.40 6.44
CA ASP A 125 35.51 -14.86 7.79
C ASP A 125 35.01 -13.40 7.81
N GLY A 126 35.15 -12.68 6.72
CA GLY A 126 34.63 -11.31 6.61
C GLY A 126 33.12 -11.24 6.35
N GLY A 127 32.49 -12.34 5.93
CA GLY A 127 31.03 -12.49 5.80
C GLY A 127 30.32 -11.34 5.08
N ALA A 128 29.16 -10.98 5.58
CA ALA A 128 28.34 -9.93 4.98
C ALA A 128 28.95 -8.52 5.11
N CYS A 129 29.77 -8.27 6.14
CA CYS A 129 30.43 -6.97 6.29
C CYS A 129 31.50 -6.76 5.22
N ALA A 130 32.27 -7.77 4.90
CA ALA A 130 33.26 -7.69 3.81
C ALA A 130 32.58 -7.57 2.43
N ALA A 131 31.44 -8.26 2.24
CA ALA A 131 30.64 -8.11 1.02
C ALA A 131 30.08 -6.69 0.85
N LEU A 132 29.55 -6.11 1.93
CA LEU A 132 29.06 -4.73 1.94
C LEU A 132 30.18 -3.73 1.63
N HIS A 133 31.33 -3.86 2.30
CA HIS A 133 32.49 -3.01 2.04
C HIS A 133 32.95 -3.12 0.59
N HIS A 134 32.96 -4.33 0.04
CA HIS A 134 33.32 -4.54 -1.36
C HIS A 134 32.31 -3.90 -2.33
N LEU A 135 30.99 -4.00 -2.04
CA LEU A 135 29.97 -3.30 -2.80
C LEU A 135 30.16 -1.78 -2.77
N GLU A 136 30.48 -1.23 -1.60
CA GLU A 136 30.65 0.22 -1.41
C GLU A 136 31.91 0.77 -2.11
N THR A 137 32.96 -0.04 -2.18
CA THR A 137 34.25 0.39 -2.76
C THR A 137 34.41 0.04 -4.24
N ARG A 138 33.76 -1.04 -4.70
CA ARG A 138 33.91 -1.57 -6.05
C ARG A 138 32.63 -1.52 -6.89
N GLY A 139 31.46 -1.24 -6.25
CA GLY A 139 30.16 -1.20 -6.92
C GLY A 139 29.54 -2.59 -7.19
N TRP A 140 30.10 -3.67 -6.68
CA TRP A 140 29.60 -5.05 -6.80
C TRP A 140 30.12 -5.92 -5.64
N HIS A 141 29.47 -7.08 -5.41
CA HIS A 141 29.91 -8.06 -4.40
C HIS A 141 29.84 -9.49 -4.90
#